data_5e7a0c016834e3b5a6239874ec90ad63
#
_entry.id   5e7a0c016834e3b5a6239874ec90ad63
#
_cell.length_a   1.000
_cell.length_b   1.000
_cell.length_c   1.000
_cell.angle_alpha   90.00
_cell.angle_beta   90.00
_cell.angle_gamma   90.00
#
_symmetry.space_group_name_H-M   'P 1'
#
loop_
_entity.id
_entity.type
_entity.pdbx_description
1 polymer ?
#
loop_
_entity_poly.entity_id
_entity_poly.type
_entity_poly.pdbx_seq_one_letter_code
_entity_poly.pdbx_strand_id
1 'polypeptide(L)'
;IIALDEGTTNAKAVVLDSRGQVVVKFSQPLAIQTPREGWVEPSGEVLVDASLAVIAQAVAHIGAENVAALAISNQRETAIGWYRQSGKPINAAITWQCSRSAAFCDELRHSDKERQIKAVTGLPIAPLFSASKMRWLLESLPEGRALAERGEICLGTIDSWLLWNMTGGRVHATDVTNASRTMLMDLSTLQWDSQIAADFAV
;
A
#
# COMPACT_ATOMS: atom_id res chain seq x y z
N ILE A 1 -9.63 7.11 -20.54
CA ILE A 1 -8.89 6.87 -19.28
C ILE A 1 -9.32 5.51 -18.75
N ILE A 2 -8.37 4.73 -18.24
CA ILE A 2 -8.63 3.54 -17.43
C ILE A 2 -8.42 3.91 -15.96
N ALA A 3 -9.45 3.79 -15.13
CA ALA A 3 -9.36 3.93 -13.68
C ALA A 3 -9.30 2.55 -13.03
N LEU A 4 -8.14 2.19 -12.49
CA LEU A 4 -7.96 0.99 -11.67
C LEU A 4 -8.39 1.30 -10.24
N ASP A 5 -9.28 0.48 -9.68
CA ASP A 5 -9.65 0.46 -8.26
C ASP A 5 -9.22 -0.89 -7.67
N GLU A 6 -8.08 -0.90 -7.00
CA GLU A 6 -7.59 -2.08 -6.25
C GLU A 6 -8.19 -2.05 -4.84
N GLY A 7 -9.35 -2.68 -4.69
CA GLY A 7 -10.09 -2.75 -3.43
C GLY A 7 -9.67 -3.92 -2.54
N THR A 8 -10.35 -4.08 -1.40
CA THR A 8 -10.06 -5.18 -0.45
C THR A 8 -10.45 -6.55 -1.00
N THR A 9 -11.53 -6.64 -1.79
CA THR A 9 -12.09 -7.93 -2.25
C THR A 9 -12.01 -8.12 -3.76
N ASN A 10 -11.82 -7.05 -4.53
CA ASN A 10 -11.76 -7.08 -5.98
C ASN A 10 -10.83 -5.99 -6.52
N ALA A 11 -10.08 -6.32 -7.56
CA ALA A 11 -9.54 -5.33 -8.47
C ALA A 11 -10.57 -5.01 -9.56
N LYS A 12 -10.72 -3.73 -9.92
CA LYS A 12 -11.66 -3.27 -10.95
C LYS A 12 -10.97 -2.30 -11.89
N ALA A 13 -11.28 -2.40 -13.19
CA ALA A 13 -10.93 -1.39 -14.17
C ALA A 13 -12.23 -0.77 -14.72
N VAL A 14 -12.31 0.55 -14.64
CA VAL A 14 -13.42 1.34 -15.20
C VAL A 14 -12.86 2.18 -16.34
N VAL A 15 -13.40 1.98 -17.54
CA VAL A 15 -13.03 2.79 -18.70
C VAL A 15 -13.97 4.00 -18.78
N LEU A 16 -13.38 5.17 -18.84
CA LEU A 16 -14.08 6.45 -18.96
C LEU A 16 -13.74 7.10 -20.31
N ASP A 17 -14.76 7.63 -21.00
CA ASP A 17 -14.57 8.45 -22.20
C ASP A 17 -14.10 9.89 -21.86
N SER A 18 -13.94 10.73 -22.88
CA SER A 18 -13.52 12.14 -22.73
C SER A 18 -14.56 13.03 -22.01
N ARG A 19 -15.80 12.54 -21.84
CA ARG A 19 -16.88 13.23 -21.13
C ARG A 19 -17.04 12.73 -19.69
N GLY A 20 -16.18 11.76 -19.26
CA GLY A 20 -16.27 11.12 -17.96
C GLY A 20 -17.40 10.06 -17.86
N GLN A 21 -17.97 9.63 -19.00
CA GLN A 21 -19.00 8.59 -19.02
C GLN A 21 -18.33 7.20 -18.96
N VAL A 22 -18.93 6.30 -18.19
CA VAL A 22 -18.46 4.92 -18.10
C VAL A 22 -18.77 4.18 -19.38
N VAL A 23 -17.72 3.68 -20.05
CA VAL A 23 -17.82 2.87 -21.28
C VAL A 23 -18.00 1.40 -20.92
N VAL A 24 -17.14 0.87 -20.05
CA VAL A 24 -17.14 -0.55 -19.63
C VAL A 24 -16.46 -0.69 -18.27
N LYS A 25 -16.77 -1.79 -17.56
CA LYS A 25 -16.15 -2.17 -16.30
C LYS A 25 -15.72 -3.63 -16.34
N PHE A 26 -14.54 -3.92 -15.78
CA PHE A 26 -14.05 -5.27 -15.55
C PHE A 26 -13.75 -5.44 -14.06
N SER A 27 -13.91 -6.65 -13.54
CA SER A 27 -13.67 -6.94 -12.12
C SER A 27 -13.09 -8.33 -11.95
N GLN A 28 -12.07 -8.44 -11.08
CA GLN A 28 -11.40 -9.69 -10.70
C GLN A 28 -11.42 -9.81 -9.19
N PRO A 29 -11.95 -10.90 -8.62
CA PRO A 29 -11.91 -11.12 -7.17
C PRO A 29 -10.48 -11.37 -6.68
N LEU A 30 -10.22 -10.94 -5.43
CA LEU A 30 -8.95 -11.14 -4.75
C LEU A 30 -9.06 -12.28 -3.74
N ALA A 31 -8.09 -13.18 -3.74
CA ALA A 31 -7.95 -14.21 -2.72
C ALA A 31 -7.33 -13.61 -1.45
N ILE A 32 -8.15 -13.47 -0.41
CA ILE A 32 -7.73 -13.00 0.91
C ILE A 32 -7.52 -14.21 1.81
N GLN A 33 -6.43 -14.20 2.57
CA GLN A 33 -6.09 -15.23 3.54
C GLN A 33 -6.25 -14.71 4.97
N THR A 34 -6.66 -15.58 5.87
CA THR A 34 -6.77 -15.33 7.31
C THR A 34 -6.04 -16.44 8.08
N PRO A 35 -4.68 -16.48 8.00
CA PRO A 35 -3.90 -17.61 8.51
C PRO A 35 -3.95 -17.76 10.03
N ARG A 36 -4.31 -16.70 10.75
CA ARG A 36 -4.48 -16.65 12.21
C ARG A 36 -5.61 -15.70 12.57
N GLU A 37 -6.13 -15.81 13.78
CA GLU A 37 -7.10 -14.84 14.30
C GLU A 37 -6.53 -13.41 14.24
N GLY A 38 -7.33 -12.48 13.73
CA GLY A 38 -6.95 -11.08 13.55
C GLY A 38 -5.96 -10.80 12.41
N TRP A 39 -5.52 -11.83 11.66
CA TRP A 39 -4.65 -11.66 10.51
C TRP A 39 -5.46 -11.69 9.22
N VAL A 40 -5.27 -10.67 8.38
CA VAL A 40 -5.94 -10.56 7.08
C VAL A 40 -4.90 -10.09 6.06
N GLU A 41 -4.61 -10.96 5.08
CA GLU A 41 -3.50 -10.75 4.16
C GLU A 41 -3.75 -11.38 2.78
N PRO A 42 -3.62 -10.65 1.67
CA PRO A 42 -3.43 -11.18 0.33
C PRO A 42 -1.95 -11.34 0.02
N SER A 43 -1.58 -12.24 -0.90
CA SER A 43 -0.22 -12.20 -1.46
C SER A 43 -0.04 -10.97 -2.34
N GLY A 44 1.20 -10.43 -2.37
CA GLY A 44 1.52 -9.27 -3.21
C GLY A 44 1.32 -9.55 -4.70
N GLU A 45 1.58 -10.78 -5.12
CA GLU A 45 1.40 -11.23 -6.50
C GLU A 45 -0.07 -11.25 -6.90
N VAL A 46 -0.96 -11.73 -6.04
CA VAL A 46 -2.42 -11.74 -6.30
C VAL A 46 -2.94 -10.33 -6.56
N LEU A 47 -2.46 -9.32 -5.81
CA LEU A 47 -2.84 -7.92 -6.01
C LEU A 47 -2.42 -7.40 -7.39
N VAL A 48 -1.19 -7.71 -7.79
CA VAL A 48 -0.64 -7.30 -9.11
C VAL A 48 -1.34 -8.04 -10.24
N ASP A 49 -1.46 -9.37 -10.15
CA ASP A 49 -2.02 -10.20 -11.21
C ASP A 49 -3.50 -9.84 -11.49
N ALA A 50 -4.29 -9.67 -10.44
CA ALA A 50 -5.68 -9.24 -10.58
C ALA A 50 -5.81 -7.84 -11.20
N SER A 51 -4.95 -6.90 -10.76
CA SER A 51 -4.92 -5.54 -11.30
C SER A 51 -4.53 -5.52 -12.79
N LEU A 52 -3.48 -6.25 -13.15
CA LEU A 52 -3.04 -6.36 -14.55
C LEU A 52 -4.09 -7.07 -15.42
N ALA A 53 -4.76 -8.10 -14.89
CA ALA A 53 -5.81 -8.81 -15.63
C ALA A 53 -6.97 -7.89 -16.02
N VAL A 54 -7.47 -7.06 -15.09
CA VAL A 54 -8.58 -6.15 -15.41
C VAL A 54 -8.14 -4.99 -16.32
N ILE A 55 -6.88 -4.52 -16.21
CA ILE A 55 -6.32 -3.53 -17.14
C ILE A 55 -6.19 -4.13 -18.52
N ALA A 56 -5.68 -5.36 -18.66
CA ALA A 56 -5.55 -6.04 -19.95
C ALA A 56 -6.90 -6.23 -20.63
N GLN A 57 -7.94 -6.60 -19.89
CA GLN A 57 -9.31 -6.69 -20.43
C GLN A 57 -9.82 -5.33 -20.92
N ALA A 58 -9.56 -4.25 -20.16
CA ALA A 58 -9.93 -2.91 -20.55
C ALA A 58 -9.22 -2.47 -21.84
N VAL A 59 -7.90 -2.69 -21.92
CA VAL A 59 -7.08 -2.38 -23.11
C VAL A 59 -7.53 -3.20 -24.31
N ALA A 60 -7.79 -4.50 -24.14
CA ALA A 60 -8.28 -5.35 -25.23
C ALA A 60 -9.65 -4.89 -25.78
N HIS A 61 -10.49 -4.30 -24.93
CA HIS A 61 -11.81 -3.81 -25.33
C HIS A 61 -11.77 -2.51 -26.12
N ILE A 62 -10.87 -1.57 -25.76
CA ILE A 62 -10.86 -0.22 -26.36
C ILE A 62 -9.70 0.03 -27.32
N GLY A 63 -8.69 -0.85 -27.38
CA GLY A 63 -7.41 -0.63 -28.08
C GLY A 63 -6.42 0.21 -27.25
N ALA A 64 -5.16 -0.19 -27.26
CA ALA A 64 -4.10 0.50 -26.51
C ALA A 64 -3.91 1.95 -26.96
N GLU A 65 -4.08 2.23 -28.24
CA GLU A 65 -3.97 3.54 -28.88
C GLU A 65 -5.01 4.55 -28.36
N ASN A 66 -6.11 4.06 -27.78
CA ASN A 66 -7.19 4.87 -27.23
C ASN A 66 -7.02 5.13 -25.71
N VAL A 67 -5.96 4.63 -25.09
CA VAL A 67 -5.66 4.83 -23.66
C VAL A 67 -4.83 6.09 -23.48
N ALA A 68 -5.45 7.17 -23.04
CA ALA A 68 -4.75 8.42 -22.74
C ALA A 68 -4.00 8.37 -21.40
N ALA A 69 -4.55 7.66 -20.38
CA ALA A 69 -3.95 7.54 -19.06
C ALA A 69 -4.52 6.34 -18.30
N LEU A 70 -3.72 5.83 -17.35
CA LEU A 70 -4.12 4.91 -16.28
C LEU A 70 -4.05 5.65 -14.95
N ALA A 71 -5.17 5.66 -14.21
CA ALA A 71 -5.25 6.19 -12.86
C ALA A 71 -5.41 5.03 -11.86
N ILE A 72 -4.79 5.15 -10.68
CA ILE A 72 -4.85 4.13 -9.65
C ILE A 72 -5.59 4.69 -8.43
N SER A 73 -6.60 3.96 -7.96
CA SER A 73 -7.20 4.06 -6.64
C SER A 73 -7.03 2.70 -5.96
N ASN A 74 -6.86 2.67 -4.63
CA ASN A 74 -6.56 1.42 -3.93
C ASN A 74 -7.10 1.40 -2.51
N GLN A 75 -7.13 0.19 -1.92
CA GLN A 75 -7.33 0.04 -0.48
C GLN A 75 -6.18 0.74 0.26
N ARG A 76 -6.51 1.82 0.97
CA ARG A 76 -5.51 2.58 1.73
C ARG A 76 -5.09 1.81 2.98
N GLU A 77 -4.03 2.25 3.64
CA GLU A 77 -3.47 1.73 4.90
C GLU A 77 -2.87 0.32 4.80
N THR A 78 -3.21 -0.47 3.79
CA THR A 78 -2.59 -1.78 3.53
C THR A 78 -1.13 -1.57 3.19
N ALA A 79 -0.24 -2.30 3.89
CA ALA A 79 1.20 -2.17 3.75
C ALA A 79 1.84 -3.45 3.19
N ILE A 80 2.86 -3.27 2.38
CA ILE A 80 3.68 -4.34 1.81
C ILE A 80 5.15 -3.93 1.79
N GLY A 81 6.03 -4.91 1.89
CA GLY A 81 7.47 -4.74 1.72
C GLY A 81 8.02 -5.71 0.69
N TRP A 82 9.06 -5.30 -0.04
CA TRP A 82 9.70 -6.13 -1.06
C TRP A 82 11.19 -5.84 -1.18
N TYR A 83 11.94 -6.83 -1.68
CA TYR A 83 13.34 -6.65 -2.00
C TYR A 83 13.51 -5.79 -3.24
N ARG A 84 14.28 -4.70 -3.13
CA ARG A 84 14.50 -3.74 -4.23
C ARG A 84 15.12 -4.42 -5.47
N GLN A 85 16.06 -5.31 -5.27
CA GLN A 85 16.77 -5.96 -6.38
C GLN A 85 15.89 -6.96 -7.14
N SER A 86 15.13 -7.79 -6.43
CA SER A 86 14.35 -8.88 -7.04
C SER A 86 12.90 -8.54 -7.30
N GLY A 87 12.35 -7.49 -6.65
CA GLY A 87 10.93 -7.19 -6.64
C GLY A 87 10.08 -8.20 -5.86
N LYS A 88 10.69 -9.19 -5.18
CA LYS A 88 9.94 -10.21 -4.43
C LYS A 88 9.42 -9.64 -3.12
N PRO A 89 8.13 -9.84 -2.80
CA PRO A 89 7.60 -9.49 -1.47
C PRO A 89 8.39 -10.20 -0.36
N ILE A 90 8.58 -9.50 0.75
CA ILE A 90 9.21 -10.08 1.95
C ILE A 90 8.20 -10.92 2.74
N ASN A 91 6.92 -10.58 2.60
CA ASN A 91 5.79 -11.29 3.22
C ASN A 91 4.51 -10.94 2.44
N ALA A 92 3.37 -11.56 2.79
CA ALA A 92 2.07 -11.14 2.30
C ALA A 92 1.77 -9.67 2.68
N ALA A 93 0.96 -8.99 1.91
CA ALA A 93 0.51 -7.64 2.22
C ALA A 93 -0.38 -7.64 3.47
N ILE A 94 -0.14 -6.74 4.40
CA ILE A 94 -0.89 -6.64 5.66
C ILE A 94 -2.02 -5.63 5.45
N THR A 95 -3.26 -6.12 5.39
CA THR A 95 -4.41 -5.26 5.11
C THR A 95 -4.74 -4.30 6.26
N TRP A 96 -5.53 -3.29 5.95
CA TRP A 96 -6.06 -2.34 6.94
C TRP A 96 -6.90 -3.01 8.04
N GLN A 97 -7.48 -4.18 7.77
CA GLN A 97 -8.29 -4.96 8.71
C GLN A 97 -7.44 -5.77 9.71
N CYS A 98 -6.16 -5.95 9.41
CA CYS A 98 -5.28 -6.82 10.17
C CYS A 98 -4.86 -6.19 11.49
N SER A 99 -4.99 -6.92 12.60
CA SER A 99 -4.66 -6.46 13.95
C SER A 99 -3.31 -6.94 14.49
N ARG A 100 -2.46 -7.60 13.66
CA ARG A 100 -1.18 -8.20 14.12
C ARG A 100 -0.20 -7.22 14.79
N SER A 101 -0.31 -5.92 14.48
CA SER A 101 0.52 -4.87 15.09
C SER A 101 -0.14 -4.17 16.29
N ALA A 102 -1.27 -4.69 16.79
CA ALA A 102 -2.02 -4.03 17.87
C ALA A 102 -1.21 -3.87 19.16
N ALA A 103 -0.51 -4.91 19.60
CA ALA A 103 0.30 -4.86 20.83
C ALA A 103 1.33 -3.73 20.80
N PHE A 104 2.04 -3.56 19.68
CA PHE A 104 2.98 -2.45 19.51
C PHE A 104 2.26 -1.08 19.53
N CYS A 105 1.11 -0.96 18.90
CA CYS A 105 0.33 0.27 18.94
C CYS A 105 -0.12 0.60 20.38
N ASP A 106 -0.49 -0.41 21.17
CA ASP A 106 -0.84 -0.24 22.57
C ASP A 106 0.33 0.27 23.40
N GLU A 107 1.51 -0.33 23.25
CA GLU A 107 2.75 0.13 23.90
C GLU A 107 3.06 1.59 23.54
N LEU A 108 2.98 1.93 22.26
CA LEU A 108 3.31 3.29 21.80
C LEU A 108 2.28 4.32 22.31
N ARG A 109 0.99 3.97 22.42
CA ARG A 109 -0.06 4.84 23.00
C ARG A 109 0.15 5.16 24.47
N HIS A 110 0.75 4.25 25.25
CA HIS A 110 1.08 4.49 26.63
C HIS A 110 2.33 5.34 26.82
N SER A 111 3.01 5.73 25.74
CA SER A 111 4.13 6.66 25.76
C SER A 111 3.66 8.10 25.53
N ASP A 112 4.53 9.07 25.82
CA ASP A 112 4.25 10.50 25.57
C ASP A 112 4.16 10.88 24.08
N LYS A 113 4.36 9.91 23.18
CA LYS A 113 4.48 10.12 21.73
C LYS A 113 3.12 10.28 21.03
N GLU A 114 2.03 9.76 21.59
CA GLU A 114 0.72 9.79 20.93
C GLU A 114 0.28 11.21 20.59
N ARG A 115 0.47 12.15 21.52
CA ARG A 115 0.09 13.56 21.30
C ARG A 115 0.85 14.18 20.14
N GLN A 116 2.16 13.92 20.06
CA GLN A 116 3.02 14.42 19.00
C GLN A 116 2.63 13.80 17.64
N ILE A 117 2.53 12.48 17.57
CA ILE A 117 2.16 11.77 16.34
C ILE A 117 0.81 12.26 15.82
N LYS A 118 -0.18 12.39 16.70
CA LYS A 118 -1.51 12.90 16.32
C LYS A 118 -1.47 14.37 15.87
N ALA A 119 -0.64 15.20 16.48
CA ALA A 119 -0.51 16.61 16.07
C ALA A 119 0.10 16.76 14.68
N VAL A 120 1.07 15.93 14.34
CA VAL A 120 1.77 15.95 13.04
C VAL A 120 0.97 15.26 11.94
N THR A 121 0.43 14.08 12.22
CA THR A 121 -0.21 13.22 11.20
C THR A 121 -1.73 13.34 11.15
N GLY A 122 -2.36 13.97 12.16
CA GLY A 122 -3.82 14.00 12.31
C GLY A 122 -4.45 12.66 12.73
N LEU A 123 -3.65 11.60 12.93
CA LEU A 123 -4.13 10.24 13.15
C LEU A 123 -3.84 9.76 14.58
N PRO A 124 -4.78 9.03 15.22
CA PRO A 124 -4.50 8.32 16.46
C PRO A 124 -3.58 7.11 16.18
N ILE A 125 -2.81 6.68 17.16
CA ILE A 125 -2.02 5.44 17.02
C ILE A 125 -2.97 4.24 16.99
N ALA A 126 -2.99 3.51 15.87
CA ALA A 126 -3.83 2.34 15.70
C ALA A 126 -3.24 1.35 14.67
N PRO A 127 -3.50 0.04 14.81
CA PRO A 127 -3.03 -0.98 13.86
C PRO A 127 -3.66 -0.85 12.47
N LEU A 128 -4.71 -0.04 12.33
CA LEU A 128 -5.33 0.31 11.06
C LEU A 128 -4.31 0.90 10.06
N PHE A 129 -3.42 1.79 10.52
CA PHE A 129 -2.52 2.56 9.68
C PHE A 129 -1.23 1.82 9.34
N SER A 130 -0.50 2.29 8.30
CA SER A 130 0.58 1.52 7.67
C SER A 130 1.85 1.40 8.51
N ALA A 131 2.22 2.43 9.27
CA ALA A 131 3.52 2.50 9.96
C ALA A 131 3.81 1.27 10.85
N SER A 132 2.84 0.88 11.69
CA SER A 132 3.00 -0.27 12.58
C SER A 132 3.10 -1.61 11.83
N LYS A 133 2.46 -1.71 10.65
CA LYS A 133 2.56 -2.88 9.77
C LYS A 133 3.92 -2.92 9.06
N MET A 134 4.43 -1.77 8.62
CA MET A 134 5.76 -1.66 8.03
C MET A 134 6.84 -2.06 9.01
N ARG A 135 6.75 -1.61 10.27
CA ARG A 135 7.61 -2.11 11.35
C ARG A 135 7.54 -3.63 11.46
N TRP A 136 6.34 -4.19 11.55
CA TRP A 136 6.14 -5.64 11.66
C TRP A 136 6.78 -6.39 10.49
N LEU A 137 6.65 -5.88 9.26
CA LEU A 137 7.28 -6.45 8.08
C LEU A 137 8.80 -6.50 8.21
N LEU A 138 9.44 -5.43 8.65
CA LEU A 138 10.90 -5.42 8.89
C LEU A 138 11.31 -6.38 10.00
N GLU A 139 10.55 -6.42 11.11
CA GLU A 139 10.82 -7.33 12.24
C GLU A 139 10.60 -8.82 11.89
N SER A 140 9.84 -9.12 10.84
CA SER A 140 9.66 -10.49 10.35
C SER A 140 10.87 -11.07 9.63
N LEU A 141 11.88 -10.23 9.33
CA LEU A 141 13.12 -10.62 8.66
C LEU A 141 14.31 -10.58 9.62
N PRO A 142 15.24 -11.54 9.53
CA PRO A 142 16.57 -11.36 10.10
C PRO A 142 17.21 -10.08 9.52
N GLU A 143 17.69 -9.18 10.38
CA GLU A 143 18.32 -7.91 9.98
C GLU A 143 17.44 -6.99 9.09
N GLY A 144 16.10 -7.14 9.12
CA GLY A 144 15.22 -6.41 8.21
C GLY A 144 15.40 -4.89 8.24
N ARG A 145 15.64 -4.30 9.43
CA ARG A 145 15.96 -2.87 9.56
C ARG A 145 17.27 -2.50 8.88
N ALA A 146 18.34 -3.27 9.12
CA ALA A 146 19.63 -3.02 8.49
C ALA A 146 19.55 -3.15 6.97
N LEU A 147 18.74 -4.08 6.44
CA LEU A 147 18.46 -4.21 5.02
C LEU A 147 17.71 -2.96 4.48
N ALA A 148 16.74 -2.44 5.23
CA ALA A 148 16.01 -1.22 4.85
C ALA A 148 16.93 0.01 4.87
N GLU A 149 17.76 0.18 5.89
CA GLU A 149 18.74 1.27 6.00
C GLU A 149 19.76 1.26 4.85
N ARG A 150 20.14 0.09 4.35
CA ARG A 150 20.98 -0.03 3.14
C ARG A 150 20.21 0.16 1.84
N GLY A 151 18.89 0.41 1.91
CA GLY A 151 18.04 0.58 0.74
C GLY A 151 17.74 -0.72 -0.03
N GLU A 152 17.97 -1.88 0.56
CA GLU A 152 17.72 -3.20 -0.04
C GLU A 152 16.25 -3.61 0.05
N ILE A 153 15.50 -3.05 0.99
CA ILE A 153 14.06 -3.23 1.17
C ILE A 153 13.32 -1.95 0.77
N CYS A 154 12.24 -2.12 0.04
CA CYS A 154 11.22 -1.11 -0.19
C CYS A 154 10.01 -1.40 0.70
N LEU A 155 9.43 -0.36 1.28
CA LEU A 155 8.15 -0.41 1.98
C LEU A 155 7.16 0.50 1.26
N GLY A 156 5.89 0.14 1.22
CA GLY A 156 4.89 0.98 0.57
C GLY A 156 3.46 0.58 0.89
N THR A 157 2.57 1.40 0.40
CA THR A 157 1.14 1.13 0.27
C THR A 157 0.87 0.45 -1.08
N ILE A 158 -0.36 0.04 -1.34
CA ILE A 158 -0.66 -0.77 -2.52
C ILE A 158 -0.44 -0.01 -3.84
N ASP A 159 -0.70 1.29 -3.87
CA ASP A 159 -0.35 2.15 -5.02
C ASP A 159 1.14 2.09 -5.36
N SER A 160 2.01 2.18 -4.35
CA SER A 160 3.47 2.06 -4.53
C SER A 160 3.87 0.69 -5.08
N TRP A 161 3.25 -0.38 -4.58
CA TRP A 161 3.49 -1.74 -5.02
C TRP A 161 3.05 -1.96 -6.47
N LEU A 162 1.86 -1.47 -6.83
CA LEU A 162 1.36 -1.54 -8.20
C LEU A 162 2.23 -0.73 -9.15
N LEU A 163 2.58 0.50 -8.78
CA LEU A 163 3.43 1.37 -9.59
C LEU A 163 4.83 0.76 -9.81
N TRP A 164 5.42 0.17 -8.76
CA TRP A 164 6.68 -0.56 -8.85
C TRP A 164 6.62 -1.67 -9.90
N ASN A 165 5.61 -2.53 -9.82
CA ASN A 165 5.45 -3.65 -10.74
C ASN A 165 5.12 -3.19 -12.16
N MET A 166 4.22 -2.22 -12.34
CA MET A 166 3.84 -1.70 -13.65
C MET A 166 4.98 -0.94 -14.35
N THR A 167 5.94 -0.44 -13.60
CA THR A 167 7.12 0.25 -14.16
C THR A 167 8.37 -0.62 -14.25
N GLY A 168 8.28 -1.91 -13.93
CA GLY A 168 9.43 -2.81 -13.92
C GLY A 168 10.51 -2.38 -12.92
N GLY A 169 10.12 -1.95 -11.72
CA GLY A 169 11.01 -1.56 -10.65
C GLY A 169 11.63 -0.16 -10.77
N ARG A 170 11.19 0.64 -11.74
CA ARG A 170 11.79 1.97 -12.01
C ARG A 170 11.24 3.07 -11.10
N VAL A 171 10.01 2.94 -10.63
CA VAL A 171 9.35 3.97 -9.82
C VAL A 171 8.87 3.39 -8.50
N HIS A 172 9.36 3.97 -7.40
CA HIS A 172 8.89 3.73 -6.04
C HIS A 172 8.37 5.06 -5.49
N ALA A 173 7.08 5.25 -5.56
CA ALA A 173 6.41 6.48 -5.17
C ALA A 173 5.00 6.20 -4.66
N THR A 174 4.44 7.14 -3.94
CA THR A 174 3.05 7.17 -3.49
C THR A 174 2.49 8.58 -3.68
N ASP A 175 1.19 8.75 -3.52
CA ASP A 175 0.55 10.05 -3.51
C ASP A 175 0.24 10.52 -2.07
N VAL A 176 -0.11 11.81 -1.94
CA VAL A 176 -0.42 12.40 -0.62
C VAL A 176 -1.65 11.77 0.05
N THR A 177 -2.59 11.21 -0.71
CA THR A 177 -3.81 10.60 -0.16
C THR A 177 -3.52 9.25 0.49
N ASN A 178 -2.58 8.47 -0.05
CA ASN A 178 -2.05 7.26 0.57
C ASN A 178 -1.04 7.59 1.67
N ALA A 179 -0.09 8.49 1.42
CA ALA A 179 0.94 8.90 2.37
C ALA A 179 0.33 9.42 3.68
N SER A 180 -0.73 10.25 3.61
CA SER A 180 -1.44 10.77 4.79
C SER A 180 -2.06 9.68 5.67
N ARG A 181 -2.24 8.47 5.16
CA ARG A 181 -2.82 7.34 5.90
C ARG A 181 -1.78 6.38 6.45
N THR A 182 -0.50 6.69 6.28
CA THR A 182 0.60 5.85 6.79
C THR A 182 0.91 6.07 8.26
N MET A 183 0.57 7.19 8.85
CA MET A 183 1.10 7.77 10.10
C MET A 183 2.58 8.19 10.01
N LEU A 184 3.12 8.41 8.83
CA LEU A 184 4.53 8.78 8.64
C LEU A 184 4.69 10.17 8.00
N MET A 185 3.59 10.76 7.51
CA MET A 185 3.62 12.04 6.80
C MET A 185 3.14 13.18 7.68
N ASP A 186 3.91 14.27 7.73
CA ASP A 186 3.47 15.54 8.29
C ASP A 186 2.47 16.21 7.34
N LEU A 187 1.25 16.44 7.81
CA LEU A 187 0.17 17.06 7.03
C LEU A 187 0.41 18.54 6.72
N SER A 188 1.26 19.23 7.46
CA SER A 188 1.55 20.65 7.23
C SER A 188 2.57 20.87 6.14
N THR A 189 3.55 19.97 6.03
CA THR A 189 4.65 20.05 5.06
C THR A 189 4.49 19.11 3.87
N LEU A 190 3.62 18.10 3.99
CA LEU A 190 3.44 16.99 3.04
C LEU A 190 4.74 16.21 2.80
N GLN A 191 5.59 16.14 3.83
CA GLN A 191 6.85 15.38 3.81
C GLN A 191 6.82 14.25 4.84
N TRP A 192 7.66 13.26 4.64
CA TRP A 192 7.88 12.20 5.62
C TRP A 192 8.51 12.78 6.88
N ASP A 193 7.96 12.47 8.05
CA ASP A 193 8.52 12.88 9.33
C ASP A 193 9.51 11.83 9.83
N SER A 194 10.80 12.21 9.88
CA SER A 194 11.88 11.30 10.26
C SER A 194 11.84 10.89 11.73
N GLN A 195 11.31 11.75 12.61
CA GLN A 195 11.20 11.42 14.03
C GLN A 195 10.11 10.38 14.24
N ILE A 196 8.96 10.53 13.57
CA ILE A 196 7.87 9.55 13.63
C ILE A 196 8.32 8.23 12.97
N ALA A 197 9.03 8.28 11.84
CA ALA A 197 9.59 7.09 11.23
C ALA A 197 10.51 6.34 12.21
N ALA A 198 11.38 7.06 12.92
CA ALA A 198 12.23 6.47 13.98
C ALA A 198 11.40 5.88 15.13
N ASP A 199 10.32 6.53 15.56
CA ASP A 199 9.42 6.02 16.62
C ASP A 199 8.74 4.70 16.23
N PHE A 200 8.40 4.54 14.95
CA PHE A 200 7.91 3.28 14.39
C PHE A 200 9.04 2.33 13.97
N ALA A 201 10.28 2.79 13.99
CA ALA A 201 11.47 2.06 13.55
C ALA A 201 11.35 1.54 12.08
N VAL A 202 10.92 2.42 11.21
CA VAL A 202 10.80 2.23 9.76
C VAL A 202 11.58 3.30 9.00
#